data_5a816084f119b1d1def2a5916087af62
#
_entry.id   5a816084f119b1d1def2a5916087af62
#
_cell.length_a   1.000
_cell.length_b   1.000
_cell.length_c   1.000
_cell.angle_alpha   90.00
_cell.angle_beta   90.00
_cell.angle_gamma   90.00
#
_symmetry.space_group_name_H-M   'P 1'
#
loop_
_entity.id
_entity.type
_entity.pdbx_description
1 polymer ?
#
loop_
_entity_poly.entity_id
_entity_poly.type
_entity_poly.pdbx_seq_one_letter_code
_entity_poly.pdbx_strand_id
1 'polypeptide(L)'
;LNEWEAFTTEALNKGYNLKYLETTGLTIVKQDLLAENGTKTFDRFKGRVLFPIHSMSGRVLGFGGRILTNDKKAAKYLNSPESDIYHKSNVLYGIHFAKQTIAKEDNCYLVEGYTDVISLHQSGIENVVSSSGTALTGNQIRLINRLTKNITILFDGDAAGIRASIRGIDLILEQGMNVRVLMFPDGDDPDSYSKKVSKDELKNYLENNSQDFINFKVSLLMEEAKNDPVKKAGLIRDIVISISKIPDRIQREVYIQECARIMEISENVLFNELAQIDNKL
;
A
#
# COMPACT_ATOMS: atom_id res chain seq x y z
N LEU A 1 -17.43 -1.86 -21.12
CA LEU A 1 -18.37 -2.90 -21.47
C LEU A 1 -19.65 -2.75 -20.63
N ASN A 2 -20.79 -2.50 -21.29
CA ASN A 2 -22.07 -2.30 -20.59
C ASN A 2 -22.96 -3.55 -20.63
N GLU A 3 -22.64 -4.51 -21.48
CA GLU A 3 -23.36 -5.78 -21.61
C GLU A 3 -22.78 -6.83 -20.64
N TRP A 4 -23.58 -7.86 -20.35
CA TRP A 4 -23.20 -8.84 -19.34
C TRP A 4 -22.13 -9.84 -19.78
N GLU A 5 -21.99 -10.07 -21.09
CA GLU A 5 -21.15 -11.12 -21.68
C GLU A 5 -20.31 -10.61 -22.89
N ALA A 6 -20.23 -9.28 -23.09
CA ALA A 6 -19.58 -8.72 -24.26
C ALA A 6 -18.09 -9.13 -24.35
N PHE A 7 -17.35 -9.10 -23.24
CA PHE A 7 -15.95 -9.51 -23.21
C PHE A 7 -15.83 -11.03 -23.41
N THR A 8 -16.62 -11.81 -22.71
CA THR A 8 -16.58 -13.28 -22.78
C THR A 8 -16.91 -13.76 -24.21
N THR A 9 -17.95 -13.23 -24.82
CA THR A 9 -18.32 -13.55 -26.22
C THR A 9 -17.21 -13.22 -27.20
N GLU A 10 -16.64 -12.03 -27.11
CA GLU A 10 -15.56 -11.59 -28.01
C GLU A 10 -14.29 -12.44 -27.81
N ALA A 11 -13.96 -12.79 -26.56
CA ALA A 11 -12.81 -13.64 -26.25
C ALA A 11 -12.97 -15.06 -26.84
N LEU A 12 -14.16 -15.64 -26.72
CA LEU A 12 -14.48 -16.96 -27.30
C LEU A 12 -14.41 -16.92 -28.83
N ASN A 13 -14.96 -15.87 -29.46
CA ASN A 13 -14.90 -15.67 -30.90
C ASN A 13 -13.47 -15.54 -31.42
N LYS A 14 -12.55 -15.01 -30.60
CA LYS A 14 -11.10 -14.93 -30.89
C LYS A 14 -10.35 -16.23 -30.58
N GLY A 15 -11.03 -17.29 -30.17
CA GLY A 15 -10.45 -18.61 -29.92
C GLY A 15 -9.83 -18.77 -28.53
N TYR A 16 -10.08 -17.85 -27.57
CA TYR A 16 -9.66 -18.03 -26.18
C TYR A 16 -10.55 -19.09 -25.52
N ASN A 17 -9.93 -19.94 -24.67
CA ASN A 17 -10.64 -20.99 -23.97
C ASN A 17 -11.37 -20.47 -22.74
N LEU A 18 -12.65 -20.79 -22.58
CA LEU A 18 -13.48 -20.39 -21.45
C LEU A 18 -12.84 -20.78 -20.10
N LYS A 19 -12.22 -21.95 -20.00
CA LYS A 19 -11.54 -22.41 -18.80
C LYS A 19 -10.48 -21.40 -18.31
N TYR A 20 -9.70 -20.80 -19.21
CA TYR A 20 -8.71 -19.79 -18.82
C TYR A 20 -9.35 -18.47 -18.44
N LEU A 21 -10.43 -18.07 -19.09
CA LEU A 21 -11.19 -16.87 -18.73
C LEU A 21 -11.80 -17.00 -17.33
N GLU A 22 -12.28 -18.21 -16.97
CA GLU A 22 -12.80 -18.52 -15.65
C GLU A 22 -11.70 -18.58 -14.59
N THR A 23 -10.62 -19.33 -14.82
CA THR A 23 -9.53 -19.49 -13.85
C THR A 23 -8.77 -18.18 -13.56
N THR A 24 -8.68 -17.27 -14.53
CA THR A 24 -8.13 -15.93 -14.32
C THR A 24 -9.16 -14.95 -13.75
N GLY A 25 -10.42 -15.39 -13.62
CA GLY A 25 -11.51 -14.60 -13.06
C GLY A 25 -11.95 -13.42 -13.93
N LEU A 26 -11.71 -13.47 -15.22
CA LEU A 26 -12.24 -12.49 -16.18
C LEU A 26 -13.71 -12.76 -16.49
N THR A 27 -14.08 -14.04 -16.55
CA THR A 27 -15.45 -14.54 -16.73
C THR A 27 -15.90 -15.27 -15.47
N ILE A 28 -17.13 -15.06 -15.06
CA ILE A 28 -17.82 -15.81 -14.00
C ILE A 28 -18.75 -16.80 -14.69
N VAL A 29 -18.57 -18.10 -14.38
CA VAL A 29 -19.44 -19.17 -14.88
C VAL A 29 -20.38 -19.61 -13.75
N LYS A 30 -21.69 -19.62 -14.02
CA LYS A 30 -22.71 -20.11 -13.08
C LYS A 30 -23.50 -21.24 -13.72
N GLN A 31 -23.86 -22.24 -12.93
CA GLN A 31 -24.80 -23.25 -13.39
C GLN A 31 -26.19 -22.61 -13.57
N ASP A 32 -26.79 -22.85 -14.72
CA ASP A 32 -28.14 -22.40 -15.05
C ASP A 32 -28.84 -23.54 -15.83
N LEU A 33 -29.76 -24.22 -15.16
CA LEU A 33 -30.50 -25.37 -15.73
C LEU A 33 -31.42 -24.97 -16.88
N LEU A 34 -31.66 -23.65 -17.06
CA LEU A 34 -32.46 -23.11 -18.16
C LEU A 34 -31.65 -22.68 -19.37
N ALA A 35 -30.32 -22.67 -19.25
CA ALA A 35 -29.42 -22.35 -20.35
C ALA A 35 -29.20 -23.58 -21.24
N GLU A 36 -29.15 -23.40 -22.57
CA GLU A 36 -28.93 -24.49 -23.53
C GLU A 36 -27.72 -25.37 -23.20
N ASN A 37 -26.64 -24.78 -22.65
CA ASN A 37 -25.41 -25.49 -22.25
C ASN A 37 -25.32 -25.74 -20.74
N GLY A 38 -26.42 -25.58 -19.99
CA GLY A 38 -26.44 -25.76 -18.52
C GLY A 38 -25.64 -24.74 -17.73
N THR A 39 -25.06 -23.71 -18.38
CA THR A 39 -24.23 -22.68 -17.76
C THR A 39 -24.52 -21.30 -18.33
N LYS A 40 -24.36 -20.27 -17.50
CA LYS A 40 -24.43 -18.88 -17.88
C LYS A 40 -23.15 -18.15 -17.51
N THR A 41 -22.66 -17.31 -18.41
CA THR A 41 -21.44 -16.54 -18.23
C THR A 41 -21.72 -15.08 -17.94
N PHE A 42 -20.78 -14.44 -17.22
CA PHE A 42 -20.86 -13.01 -16.88
C PHE A 42 -19.46 -12.40 -16.90
N ASP A 43 -19.33 -11.22 -17.48
CA ASP A 43 -18.10 -10.44 -17.42
C ASP A 43 -17.90 -9.89 -15.99
N ARG A 44 -16.83 -10.30 -15.31
CA ARG A 44 -16.53 -9.87 -13.93
C ARG A 44 -16.44 -8.36 -13.79
N PHE A 45 -15.89 -7.69 -14.77
CA PHE A 45 -15.58 -6.26 -14.73
C PHE A 45 -16.59 -5.40 -15.53
N LYS A 46 -17.78 -5.91 -15.76
CA LYS A 46 -18.84 -5.13 -16.42
C LYS A 46 -19.02 -3.76 -15.79
N GLY A 47 -19.10 -2.71 -16.61
CA GLY A 47 -19.37 -1.33 -16.18
C GLY A 47 -18.24 -0.69 -15.37
N ARG A 48 -16.99 -1.20 -15.48
CA ARG A 48 -15.84 -0.72 -14.72
C ARG A 48 -14.72 -0.20 -15.62
N VAL A 49 -14.01 0.81 -15.13
CA VAL A 49 -12.69 1.17 -15.64
C VAL A 49 -11.69 0.15 -15.12
N LEU A 50 -10.84 -0.36 -16.00
CA LEU A 50 -9.86 -1.40 -15.68
C LEU A 50 -8.46 -0.82 -15.49
N PHE A 51 -7.78 -1.28 -14.43
CA PHE A 51 -6.40 -0.99 -14.10
C PHE A 51 -5.60 -2.28 -14.28
N PRO A 52 -4.81 -2.45 -15.35
CA PRO A 52 -3.99 -3.65 -15.53
C PRO A 52 -2.90 -3.71 -14.46
N ILE A 53 -2.79 -4.85 -13.80
CA ILE A 53 -1.77 -5.10 -12.77
C ILE A 53 -0.64 -5.89 -13.42
N HIS A 54 0.57 -5.32 -13.43
CA HIS A 54 1.71 -5.89 -14.13
C HIS A 54 2.69 -6.57 -13.15
N SER A 55 3.33 -7.64 -13.66
CA SER A 55 4.55 -8.17 -13.03
C SER A 55 5.72 -7.19 -13.17
N MET A 56 6.82 -7.43 -12.48
CA MET A 56 8.07 -6.68 -12.66
C MET A 56 8.56 -6.67 -14.11
N SER A 57 8.30 -7.74 -14.87
CA SER A 57 8.68 -7.86 -16.29
C SER A 57 7.70 -7.18 -17.26
N GLY A 58 6.54 -6.69 -16.79
CA GLY A 58 5.55 -5.99 -17.60
C GLY A 58 4.43 -6.88 -18.16
N ARG A 59 4.35 -8.15 -17.77
CA ARG A 59 3.21 -9.01 -18.14
C ARG A 59 2.01 -8.67 -17.26
N VAL A 60 0.83 -8.56 -17.86
CA VAL A 60 -0.42 -8.39 -17.12
C VAL A 60 -0.74 -9.68 -16.38
N LEU A 61 -0.93 -9.57 -15.07
CA LEU A 61 -1.24 -10.69 -14.17
C LEU A 61 -2.74 -10.72 -13.80
N GLY A 62 -3.35 -9.55 -13.70
CA GLY A 62 -4.73 -9.38 -13.31
C GLY A 62 -5.18 -7.93 -13.51
N PHE A 63 -6.35 -7.61 -12.98
CA PHE A 63 -6.96 -6.29 -13.13
C PHE A 63 -7.57 -5.83 -11.81
N GLY A 64 -7.49 -4.51 -11.57
CA GLY A 64 -8.40 -3.79 -10.71
C GLY A 64 -9.51 -3.18 -11.54
N GLY A 65 -10.72 -3.10 -11.03
CA GLY A 65 -11.86 -2.49 -11.71
C GLY A 65 -12.60 -1.51 -10.83
N ARG A 66 -12.69 -0.22 -11.22
CA ARG A 66 -13.44 0.81 -10.49
C ARG A 66 -14.77 1.07 -11.18
N ILE A 67 -15.87 1.01 -10.43
CA ILE A 67 -17.18 1.41 -10.92
C ILE A 67 -17.28 2.93 -11.06
N LEU A 68 -17.88 3.43 -12.13
CA LEU A 68 -18.07 4.86 -12.36
C LEU A 68 -19.42 5.39 -11.87
N THR A 69 -20.33 4.50 -11.52
CA THR A 69 -21.66 4.86 -11.01
C THR A 69 -21.63 4.97 -9.49
N ASN A 70 -22.58 5.74 -8.93
CA ASN A 70 -22.78 5.87 -7.49
C ASN A 70 -23.67 4.76 -6.89
N ASP A 71 -23.64 3.55 -7.47
CA ASP A 71 -24.39 2.41 -6.93
C ASP A 71 -23.80 1.95 -5.60
N LYS A 72 -24.50 2.28 -4.50
CA LYS A 72 -24.10 1.90 -3.14
C LYS A 72 -24.12 0.39 -2.87
N LYS A 73 -24.77 -0.41 -3.73
CA LYS A 73 -24.84 -1.88 -3.59
C LYS A 73 -23.64 -2.58 -4.25
N ALA A 74 -22.94 -1.91 -5.16
CA ALA A 74 -21.78 -2.46 -5.82
C ALA A 74 -20.48 -2.01 -5.14
N ALA A 75 -19.52 -2.92 -4.98
CA ALA A 75 -18.19 -2.56 -4.48
C ALA A 75 -17.55 -1.51 -5.38
N LYS A 76 -17.06 -0.38 -4.80
CA LYS A 76 -16.38 0.70 -5.53
C LYS A 76 -15.21 0.16 -6.34
N TYR A 77 -14.40 -0.70 -5.73
CA TYR A 77 -13.28 -1.41 -6.38
C TYR A 77 -13.50 -2.92 -6.33
N LEU A 78 -13.11 -3.59 -7.40
CA LEU A 78 -13.12 -5.04 -7.54
C LEU A 78 -11.80 -5.46 -8.17
N ASN A 79 -11.09 -6.41 -7.57
CA ASN A 79 -9.86 -6.96 -8.12
C ASN A 79 -10.08 -8.34 -8.73
N SER A 80 -9.17 -8.78 -9.60
CA SER A 80 -9.08 -10.19 -10.01
C SER A 80 -9.00 -11.09 -8.77
N PRO A 81 -9.61 -12.28 -8.81
CA PRO A 81 -9.43 -13.27 -7.75
C PRO A 81 -8.00 -13.83 -7.77
N GLU A 82 -7.61 -14.51 -6.70
CA GLU A 82 -6.38 -15.30 -6.70
C GLU A 82 -6.43 -16.33 -7.84
N SER A 83 -5.29 -16.54 -8.50
CA SER A 83 -5.15 -17.48 -9.60
C SER A 83 -3.69 -17.93 -9.71
N ASP A 84 -3.38 -18.90 -10.59
CA ASP A 84 -2.01 -19.37 -10.81
C ASP A 84 -1.03 -18.27 -11.23
N ILE A 85 -1.53 -17.20 -11.83
CA ILE A 85 -0.70 -16.09 -12.31
C ILE A 85 -0.84 -14.80 -11.46
N TYR A 86 -1.86 -14.67 -10.63
CA TYR A 86 -2.13 -13.49 -9.83
C TYR A 86 -2.31 -13.81 -8.36
N HIS A 87 -1.36 -13.37 -7.56
CA HIS A 87 -1.43 -13.41 -6.10
C HIS A 87 -1.35 -11.99 -5.57
N LYS A 88 -2.43 -11.51 -4.98
CA LYS A 88 -2.58 -10.14 -4.49
C LYS A 88 -1.47 -9.73 -3.50
N SER A 89 -1.05 -10.69 -2.67
CA SER A 89 0.03 -10.51 -1.70
C SER A 89 1.42 -10.37 -2.30
N ASN A 90 1.59 -10.66 -3.61
CA ASN A 90 2.89 -10.73 -4.29
C ASN A 90 3.04 -9.69 -5.40
N VAL A 91 2.10 -8.75 -5.53
CA VAL A 91 2.10 -7.74 -6.58
C VAL A 91 1.92 -6.35 -6.00
N LEU A 92 2.49 -5.35 -6.67
CA LEU A 92 2.26 -3.93 -6.43
C LEU A 92 1.84 -3.26 -7.72
N TYR A 93 0.77 -2.49 -7.67
CA TYR A 93 0.35 -1.71 -8.84
C TYR A 93 1.38 -0.61 -9.12
N GLY A 94 1.69 -0.40 -10.38
CA GLY A 94 2.67 0.60 -10.82
C GLY A 94 4.12 0.11 -10.85
N ILE A 95 4.49 -0.99 -10.16
CA ILE A 95 5.89 -1.40 -9.94
C ILE A 95 6.69 -1.57 -11.25
N HIS A 96 6.06 -2.07 -12.32
CA HIS A 96 6.71 -2.23 -13.62
C HIS A 96 7.20 -0.89 -14.19
N PHE A 97 6.38 0.13 -14.08
CA PHE A 97 6.67 1.47 -14.59
C PHE A 97 7.60 2.23 -13.66
N ALA A 98 7.42 2.07 -12.34
CA ALA A 98 8.16 2.79 -11.30
C ALA A 98 9.59 2.28 -11.07
N LYS A 99 9.90 1.01 -11.38
CA LYS A 99 11.13 0.33 -10.95
C LYS A 99 12.43 1.05 -11.30
N GLN A 100 12.51 1.68 -12.47
CA GLN A 100 13.73 2.40 -12.89
C GLN A 100 13.88 3.71 -12.11
N THR A 101 12.78 4.44 -11.94
CA THR A 101 12.78 5.70 -11.18
C THR A 101 12.99 5.44 -9.69
N ILE A 102 12.42 4.36 -9.11
CA ILE A 102 12.70 3.94 -7.73
C ILE A 102 14.20 3.72 -7.52
N ALA A 103 14.85 2.96 -8.42
CA ALA A 103 16.28 2.69 -8.29
C ALA A 103 17.15 3.95 -8.50
N LYS A 104 16.76 4.84 -9.40
CA LYS A 104 17.46 6.09 -9.70
C LYS A 104 17.35 7.11 -8.56
N GLU A 105 16.14 7.30 -8.03
CA GLU A 105 15.86 8.28 -6.96
C GLU A 105 16.12 7.70 -5.56
N ASP A 106 16.53 6.41 -5.48
CA ASP A 106 16.75 5.66 -4.25
C ASP A 106 15.65 5.83 -3.21
N ASN A 107 14.39 5.93 -3.67
CA ASN A 107 13.19 6.03 -2.82
C ASN A 107 11.97 5.49 -3.55
N CYS A 108 11.06 4.84 -2.80
CA CYS A 108 9.77 4.38 -3.29
C CYS A 108 8.66 5.06 -2.50
N TYR A 109 7.77 5.77 -3.19
CA TYR A 109 6.52 6.23 -2.61
C TYR A 109 5.49 5.11 -2.62
N LEU A 110 4.90 4.82 -1.46
CA LEU A 110 3.86 3.81 -1.29
C LEU A 110 2.53 4.50 -0.96
N VAL A 111 1.52 4.26 -1.79
CA VAL A 111 0.15 4.79 -1.64
C VAL A 111 -0.87 3.65 -1.55
N GLU A 112 -2.14 3.97 -1.28
CA GLU A 112 -3.18 2.97 -1.10
C GLU A 112 -3.83 2.51 -2.41
N GLY A 113 -4.15 3.43 -3.31
CA GLY A 113 -5.04 3.20 -4.45
C GLY A 113 -4.40 3.31 -5.84
N TYR A 114 -5.15 2.84 -6.83
CA TYR A 114 -4.76 2.93 -8.25
C TYR A 114 -4.72 4.37 -8.74
N THR A 115 -5.69 5.18 -8.32
CA THR A 115 -5.83 6.58 -8.73
C THR A 115 -4.68 7.42 -8.21
N ASP A 116 -4.22 7.15 -6.99
CA ASP A 116 -3.11 7.87 -6.37
C ASP A 116 -1.81 7.67 -7.16
N VAL A 117 -1.54 6.41 -7.55
CA VAL A 117 -0.38 6.10 -8.41
C VAL A 117 -0.46 6.85 -9.73
N ILE A 118 -1.65 6.86 -10.38
CA ILE A 118 -1.82 7.52 -11.68
C ILE A 118 -1.65 9.03 -11.56
N SER A 119 -2.26 9.66 -10.56
CA SER A 119 -2.22 11.11 -10.38
C SER A 119 -0.82 11.60 -10.00
N LEU A 120 -0.12 10.89 -9.13
CA LEU A 120 1.27 11.19 -8.80
C LEU A 120 2.19 11.03 -10.01
N HIS A 121 2.03 9.93 -10.78
CA HIS A 121 2.80 9.70 -11.99
C HIS A 121 2.57 10.80 -13.04
N GLN A 122 1.31 11.23 -13.26
CA GLN A 122 0.98 12.35 -14.14
C GLN A 122 1.60 13.68 -13.68
N SER A 123 1.80 13.83 -12.37
CA SER A 123 2.46 14.98 -11.76
C SER A 123 4.00 14.87 -11.75
N GLY A 124 4.57 13.83 -12.37
CA GLY A 124 6.02 13.63 -12.50
C GLY A 124 6.66 12.87 -11.34
N ILE A 125 5.87 12.35 -10.39
CA ILE A 125 6.35 11.46 -9.31
C ILE A 125 6.20 10.01 -9.80
N GLU A 126 7.21 9.51 -10.49
CA GLU A 126 7.14 8.22 -11.18
C GLU A 126 7.57 7.02 -10.31
N ASN A 127 8.26 7.26 -9.19
CA ASN A 127 8.71 6.24 -8.24
C ASN A 127 7.63 5.84 -7.22
N VAL A 128 6.38 5.70 -7.68
CA VAL A 128 5.20 5.44 -6.86
C VAL A 128 4.56 4.10 -7.18
N VAL A 129 4.14 3.38 -6.12
CA VAL A 129 3.44 2.09 -6.21
C VAL A 129 2.30 2.01 -5.21
N SER A 130 1.34 1.10 -5.41
CA SER A 130 0.29 0.85 -4.42
C SER A 130 0.07 -0.63 -4.10
N SER A 131 -0.37 -0.88 -2.85
CA SER A 131 -0.83 -2.20 -2.41
C SER A 131 -2.23 -2.55 -2.92
N SER A 132 -2.93 -1.58 -3.53
CA SER A 132 -4.21 -1.73 -4.23
C SER A 132 -5.35 -2.27 -3.36
N GLY A 133 -5.54 -1.66 -2.19
CA GLY A 133 -6.64 -1.98 -1.26
C GLY A 133 -6.45 -3.30 -0.52
N THR A 134 -5.20 -3.69 -0.29
CA THR A 134 -4.81 -4.76 0.63
C THR A 134 -3.86 -4.24 1.70
N ALA A 135 -3.88 -4.87 2.87
CA ALA A 135 -2.80 -4.65 3.83
C ALA A 135 -1.46 -5.00 3.18
N LEU A 136 -0.45 -4.18 3.44
CA LEU A 136 0.92 -4.40 2.96
C LEU A 136 1.47 -5.73 3.45
N THR A 137 2.15 -6.47 2.57
CA THR A 137 2.71 -7.79 2.89
C THR A 137 4.23 -7.81 2.79
N GLY A 138 4.88 -8.75 3.49
CA GLY A 138 6.32 -8.94 3.39
C GLY A 138 6.80 -9.27 1.97
N ASN A 139 5.97 -9.91 1.14
CA ASN A 139 6.32 -10.19 -0.26
C ASN A 139 6.32 -8.90 -1.10
N GLN A 140 5.33 -8.03 -0.91
CA GLN A 140 5.28 -6.72 -1.56
C GLN A 140 6.46 -5.84 -1.15
N ILE A 141 6.80 -5.83 0.14
CA ILE A 141 7.97 -5.09 0.64
C ILE A 141 9.26 -5.61 0.01
N ARG A 142 9.42 -6.93 -0.11
CA ARG A 142 10.59 -7.53 -0.78
C ARG A 142 10.71 -7.13 -2.26
N LEU A 143 9.61 -6.87 -2.96
CA LEU A 143 9.69 -6.34 -4.33
C LEU A 143 10.35 -4.96 -4.35
N ILE A 144 9.98 -4.06 -3.42
CA ILE A 144 10.58 -2.74 -3.30
C ILE A 144 12.03 -2.85 -2.84
N ASN A 145 12.30 -3.71 -1.85
CA ASN A 145 13.64 -3.89 -1.26
C ASN A 145 14.72 -4.35 -2.27
N ARG A 146 14.31 -4.92 -3.41
CA ARG A 146 15.22 -5.23 -4.53
C ARG A 146 15.66 -3.98 -5.31
N LEU A 147 14.97 -2.87 -5.16
CA LEU A 147 15.17 -1.63 -5.92
C LEU A 147 15.78 -0.52 -5.08
N THR A 148 15.34 -0.39 -3.83
CA THR A 148 15.81 0.61 -2.86
C THR A 148 15.62 0.13 -1.43
N LYS A 149 16.36 0.71 -0.49
CA LYS A 149 16.16 0.53 0.96
C LYS A 149 15.21 1.56 1.57
N ASN A 150 14.78 2.55 0.81
CA ASN A 150 14.04 3.70 1.32
C ASN A 150 12.59 3.66 0.83
N ILE A 151 11.63 3.69 1.77
CA ILE A 151 10.20 3.80 1.48
C ILE A 151 9.66 5.05 2.16
N THR A 152 8.89 5.83 1.41
CA THR A 152 8.06 6.90 1.97
C THR A 152 6.60 6.52 1.81
N ILE A 153 5.90 6.33 2.91
CA ILE A 153 4.47 6.02 2.92
C ILE A 153 3.70 7.34 2.87
N LEU A 154 2.80 7.46 1.91
CA LEU A 154 1.91 8.60 1.76
C LEU A 154 0.52 8.20 2.25
N PHE A 155 0.07 8.82 3.35
CA PHE A 155 -1.22 8.53 3.96
C PHE A 155 -2.28 9.52 3.54
N ASP A 156 -3.49 9.02 3.37
CA ASP A 156 -4.69 9.84 3.33
C ASP A 156 -4.83 10.55 4.68
N GLY A 157 -5.28 11.80 4.67
CA GLY A 157 -5.37 12.63 5.88
C GLY A 157 -6.45 12.17 6.90
N ASP A 158 -6.92 10.92 6.84
CA ASP A 158 -7.92 10.40 7.75
C ASP A 158 -7.30 9.60 8.93
N ALA A 159 -7.80 9.85 10.15
CA ALA A 159 -7.29 9.22 11.38
C ALA A 159 -7.54 7.70 11.46
N ALA A 160 -8.46 7.14 10.69
CA ALA A 160 -8.79 5.71 10.74
C ALA A 160 -7.79 4.86 9.93
N GLY A 161 -7.34 5.38 8.77
CA GLY A 161 -6.30 4.76 7.93
C GLY A 161 -4.95 4.68 8.64
N ILE A 162 -4.63 5.67 9.47
CA ILE A 162 -3.33 5.81 10.14
C ILE A 162 -3.01 4.62 11.08
N ARG A 163 -3.97 4.12 11.86
CA ARG A 163 -3.72 2.98 12.78
C ARG A 163 -3.49 1.65 12.05
N ALA A 164 -4.13 1.45 10.91
CA ALA A 164 -3.89 0.28 10.06
C ALA A 164 -2.48 0.35 9.44
N SER A 165 -2.01 1.54 9.17
CA SER A 165 -0.75 1.84 8.50
C SER A 165 0.48 1.65 9.43
N ILE A 166 0.32 1.80 10.75
CA ILE A 166 1.40 1.55 11.73
C ILE A 166 1.94 0.12 11.59
N ARG A 167 1.06 -0.88 11.33
CA ARG A 167 1.50 -2.26 11.08
C ARG A 167 2.35 -2.39 9.82
N GLY A 168 2.07 -1.58 8.80
CA GLY A 168 2.87 -1.52 7.58
C GLY A 168 4.30 -1.04 7.85
N ILE A 169 4.45 -0.06 8.72
CA ILE A 169 5.77 0.46 9.15
C ILE A 169 6.59 -0.67 9.79
N ASP A 170 6.04 -1.40 10.74
CA ASP A 170 6.73 -2.49 11.44
C ASP A 170 7.19 -3.59 10.47
N LEU A 171 6.34 -3.97 9.51
CA LEU A 171 6.70 -4.95 8.47
C LEU A 171 7.84 -4.47 7.56
N ILE A 172 7.92 -3.16 7.27
CA ILE A 172 9.00 -2.58 6.48
C ILE A 172 10.29 -2.59 7.28
N LEU A 173 10.25 -2.19 8.56
CA LEU A 173 11.39 -2.21 9.47
C LEU A 173 11.95 -3.63 9.64
N GLU A 174 11.10 -4.66 9.76
CA GLU A 174 11.51 -6.08 9.81
C GLU A 174 12.30 -6.54 8.57
N GLN A 175 12.09 -5.91 7.42
CA GLN A 175 12.85 -6.19 6.19
C GLN A 175 14.16 -5.39 6.09
N GLY A 176 14.54 -4.65 7.14
CA GLY A 176 15.75 -3.83 7.19
C GLY A 176 15.72 -2.65 6.24
N MET A 177 14.55 -2.03 6.06
CA MET A 177 14.35 -0.86 5.22
C MET A 177 14.10 0.39 6.04
N ASN A 178 14.45 1.54 5.50
CA ASN A 178 14.20 2.86 6.09
C ASN A 178 12.77 3.31 5.74
N VAL A 179 12.06 3.83 6.74
CA VAL A 179 10.67 4.27 6.56
C VAL A 179 10.54 5.75 6.89
N ARG A 180 10.02 6.49 5.94
CA ARG A 180 9.51 7.83 6.14
C ARG A 180 8.00 7.83 5.94
N VAL A 181 7.35 8.82 6.52
CA VAL A 181 5.89 8.96 6.48
C VAL A 181 5.54 10.39 6.13
N LEU A 182 4.52 10.56 5.30
CA LEU A 182 3.94 11.85 4.99
C LEU A 182 2.42 11.75 5.07
N MET A 183 1.81 12.74 5.70
CA MET A 183 0.37 12.97 5.70
C MET A 183 0.04 14.19 4.85
N PHE A 184 -1.01 14.10 4.05
CA PHE A 184 -1.51 15.26 3.32
C PHE A 184 -2.35 16.15 4.24
N PRO A 185 -2.36 17.47 4.00
CA PRO A 185 -3.13 18.42 4.82
C PRO A 185 -4.62 18.34 4.51
N ASP A 186 -5.44 18.85 5.43
CA ASP A 186 -6.87 19.12 5.24
C ASP A 186 -7.73 17.89 4.82
N GLY A 187 -7.27 16.67 5.12
CA GLY A 187 -7.96 15.45 4.74
C GLY A 187 -7.83 15.08 3.25
N ASP A 188 -6.87 15.68 2.56
CA ASP A 188 -6.52 15.30 1.19
C ASP A 188 -5.89 13.92 1.14
N ASP A 189 -6.12 13.24 0.02
CA ASP A 189 -5.37 12.08 -0.43
C ASP A 189 -4.35 12.48 -1.52
N PRO A 190 -3.42 11.60 -1.92
CA PRO A 190 -2.45 11.90 -2.97
C PRO A 190 -3.09 12.34 -4.29
N ASP A 191 -4.24 11.77 -4.67
CA ASP A 191 -4.98 12.12 -5.89
C ASP A 191 -5.56 13.53 -5.82
N SER A 192 -6.22 13.89 -4.73
CA SER A 192 -6.84 15.21 -4.57
C SER A 192 -5.80 16.32 -4.43
N TYR A 193 -4.73 16.09 -3.64
CA TYR A 193 -3.68 17.07 -3.42
C TYR A 193 -2.89 17.35 -4.71
N SER A 194 -2.51 16.31 -5.46
CA SER A 194 -1.78 16.48 -6.71
C SER A 194 -2.52 17.29 -7.78
N LYS A 195 -3.85 17.39 -7.70
CA LYS A 195 -4.68 18.21 -8.59
C LYS A 195 -4.78 19.68 -8.16
N LYS A 196 -4.44 20.00 -6.92
CA LYS A 196 -4.55 21.35 -6.35
C LYS A 196 -3.27 22.16 -6.52
N VAL A 197 -2.13 21.50 -6.65
CA VAL A 197 -0.81 22.14 -6.66
C VAL A 197 -0.05 21.86 -7.97
N SER A 198 0.94 22.67 -8.26
CA SER A 198 1.85 22.43 -9.38
C SER A 198 2.79 21.23 -9.10
N LYS A 199 3.44 20.73 -10.16
CA LYS A 199 4.40 19.62 -10.03
C LYS A 199 5.57 19.94 -9.10
N ASP A 200 6.09 21.15 -9.18
CA ASP A 200 7.21 21.59 -8.34
C ASP A 200 6.80 21.75 -6.88
N GLU A 201 5.61 22.31 -6.63
CA GLU A 201 5.05 22.41 -5.27
C GLU A 201 4.80 21.02 -4.68
N LEU A 202 4.25 20.07 -5.45
CA LEU A 202 4.05 18.70 -5.00
C LEU A 202 5.38 18.04 -4.63
N LYS A 203 6.40 18.14 -5.50
CA LYS A 203 7.72 17.58 -5.24
C LYS A 203 8.34 18.16 -3.98
N ASN A 204 8.34 19.50 -3.86
CA ASN A 204 8.84 20.19 -2.68
C ASN A 204 8.08 19.77 -1.41
N TYR A 205 6.75 19.58 -1.52
CA TYR A 205 5.94 19.11 -0.39
C TYR A 205 6.36 17.72 0.06
N LEU A 206 6.49 16.77 -0.85
CA LEU A 206 6.91 15.40 -0.56
C LEU A 206 8.29 15.33 0.09
N GLU A 207 9.25 16.13 -0.39
CA GLU A 207 10.62 16.17 0.12
C GLU A 207 10.71 16.79 1.52
N ASN A 208 10.01 17.90 1.76
CA ASN A 208 10.16 18.69 2.97
C ASN A 208 9.23 18.29 4.12
N ASN A 209 8.11 17.59 3.84
CA ASN A 209 7.12 17.25 4.86
C ASN A 209 7.11 15.76 5.24
N SER A 210 7.93 14.93 4.57
CA SER A 210 8.10 13.55 5.02
C SER A 210 8.95 13.50 6.29
N GLN A 211 8.52 12.74 7.28
CA GLN A 211 9.18 12.59 8.57
C GLN A 211 9.56 11.16 8.86
N ASP A 212 10.52 10.95 9.74
CA ASP A 212 10.88 9.62 10.23
C ASP A 212 9.71 8.97 10.99
N PHE A 213 9.64 7.65 11.01
CA PHE A 213 8.55 6.91 11.63
C PHE A 213 8.41 7.15 13.15
N ILE A 214 9.51 7.44 13.86
CA ILE A 214 9.45 7.77 15.29
C ILE A 214 8.74 9.11 15.47
N ASN A 215 9.19 10.14 14.78
CA ASN A 215 8.57 11.45 14.82
C ASN A 215 7.09 11.37 14.45
N PHE A 216 6.75 10.58 13.43
CA PHE A 216 5.37 10.34 13.05
C PHE A 216 4.55 9.66 14.16
N LYS A 217 5.05 8.56 14.75
CA LYS A 217 4.37 7.88 15.86
C LYS A 217 4.20 8.78 17.06
N VAL A 218 5.23 9.54 17.41
CA VAL A 218 5.16 10.50 18.51
C VAL A 218 4.12 11.57 18.23
N SER A 219 4.15 12.23 17.07
CA SER A 219 3.20 13.31 16.73
C SER A 219 1.75 12.84 16.77
N LEU A 220 1.51 11.61 16.27
CA LEU A 220 0.18 11.02 16.22
C LEU A 220 -0.40 10.69 17.60
N LEU A 221 0.42 10.12 18.46
CA LEU A 221 -0.03 9.53 19.72
C LEU A 221 0.17 10.48 20.92
N MET A 222 1.01 11.51 20.81
CA MET A 222 1.19 12.52 21.86
C MET A 222 -0.10 13.32 22.11
N GLU A 223 -0.93 13.55 21.08
CA GLU A 223 -2.23 14.18 21.28
C GLU A 223 -3.19 13.29 22.11
N GLU A 224 -3.16 11.98 21.86
CA GLU A 224 -3.97 11.02 22.61
C GLU A 224 -3.45 10.80 24.05
N ALA A 225 -2.14 11.00 24.28
CA ALA A 225 -1.47 10.80 25.55
C ALA A 225 -1.37 12.08 26.41
N LYS A 226 -1.92 13.23 25.95
CA LYS A 226 -1.89 14.49 26.70
C LYS A 226 -2.39 14.28 28.13
N ASN A 227 -1.48 14.49 29.10
CA ASN A 227 -1.74 14.41 30.54
C ASN A 227 -2.08 13.01 31.12
N ASP A 228 -1.86 11.93 30.35
CA ASP A 228 -2.07 10.56 30.85
C ASP A 228 -0.73 9.78 30.87
N PRO A 229 -0.08 9.62 32.03
CA PRO A 229 1.20 8.92 32.16
C PRO A 229 1.12 7.46 31.70
N VAL A 230 -0.02 6.79 31.87
CA VAL A 230 -0.21 5.39 31.46
C VAL A 230 -0.22 5.27 29.95
N LYS A 231 -0.94 6.16 29.27
CA LYS A 231 -0.96 6.22 27.80
C LYS A 231 0.41 6.59 27.24
N LYS A 232 1.12 7.56 27.87
CA LYS A 232 2.49 7.92 27.48
C LYS A 232 3.43 6.73 27.58
N ALA A 233 3.37 5.96 28.67
CA ALA A 233 4.17 4.74 28.84
C ALA A 233 3.83 3.67 27.80
N GLY A 234 2.54 3.48 27.48
CA GLY A 234 2.09 2.60 26.39
C GLY A 234 2.67 2.99 25.04
N LEU A 235 2.60 4.26 24.69
CA LEU A 235 3.16 4.83 23.45
C LEU A 235 4.67 4.57 23.33
N ILE A 236 5.42 4.85 24.41
CA ILE A 236 6.88 4.61 24.43
C ILE A 236 7.16 3.13 24.16
N ARG A 237 6.42 2.23 24.81
CA ARG A 237 6.57 0.78 24.58
C ARG A 237 6.29 0.39 23.13
N ASP A 238 5.24 0.93 22.51
CA ASP A 238 4.90 0.68 21.11
C ASP A 238 5.99 1.16 20.13
N ILE A 239 6.65 2.28 20.45
CA ILE A 239 7.80 2.76 19.66
C ILE A 239 8.99 1.81 19.84
N VAL A 240 9.31 1.39 21.07
CA VAL A 240 10.42 0.44 21.32
C VAL A 240 10.15 -0.91 20.64
N ILE A 241 8.91 -1.40 20.62
CA ILE A 241 8.52 -2.59 19.86
C ILE A 241 8.82 -2.41 18.37
N SER A 242 8.51 -1.27 17.78
CA SER A 242 8.84 -1.01 16.39
C SER A 242 10.35 -0.95 16.13
N ILE A 243 11.11 -0.33 17.03
CA ILE A 243 12.58 -0.29 16.96
C ILE A 243 13.16 -1.71 17.06
N SER A 244 12.59 -2.59 17.91
CA SER A 244 13.03 -4.00 18.04
C SER A 244 12.92 -4.80 16.74
N LYS A 245 12.05 -4.38 15.81
CA LYS A 245 11.88 -5.00 14.49
C LYS A 245 13.04 -4.73 13.54
N ILE A 246 13.84 -3.70 13.78
CA ILE A 246 14.97 -3.33 12.94
C ILE A 246 16.08 -4.38 13.10
N PRO A 247 16.55 -5.06 12.02
CA PRO A 247 17.58 -6.10 12.14
C PRO A 247 18.95 -5.54 12.54
N ASP A 248 19.30 -4.34 12.09
CA ASP A 248 20.59 -3.69 12.35
C ASP A 248 20.67 -3.15 13.77
N ARG A 249 21.64 -3.65 14.55
CA ARG A 249 21.82 -3.29 15.97
C ARG A 249 22.25 -1.85 16.17
N ILE A 250 23.11 -1.33 15.29
CA ILE A 250 23.58 0.06 15.39
C ILE A 250 22.40 1.00 15.09
N GLN A 251 21.63 0.70 14.06
CA GLN A 251 20.43 1.47 13.73
C GLN A 251 19.42 1.47 14.88
N ARG A 252 19.19 0.31 15.54
CA ARG A 252 18.33 0.24 16.75
C ARG A 252 18.84 1.15 17.87
N GLU A 253 20.15 1.16 18.13
CA GLU A 253 20.74 2.01 19.17
C GLU A 253 20.50 3.50 18.87
N VAL A 254 20.76 3.95 17.65
CA VAL A 254 20.52 5.34 17.22
C VAL A 254 19.04 5.72 17.38
N TYR A 255 18.12 4.83 17.01
CA TYR A 255 16.68 5.08 17.16
C TYR A 255 16.23 5.07 18.64
N ILE A 256 16.84 4.28 19.51
CA ILE A 256 16.57 4.34 20.97
C ILE A 256 17.01 5.68 21.55
N GLN A 257 18.20 6.18 21.16
CA GLN A 257 18.70 7.49 21.59
C GLN A 257 17.77 8.62 21.12
N GLU A 258 17.34 8.58 19.87
CA GLU A 258 16.39 9.57 19.35
C GLU A 258 15.03 9.50 20.05
N CYS A 259 14.50 8.30 20.29
CA CYS A 259 13.27 8.11 21.07
C CYS A 259 13.41 8.68 22.49
N ALA A 260 14.53 8.41 23.17
CA ALA A 260 14.81 8.93 24.50
C ALA A 260 14.81 10.47 24.51
N ARG A 261 15.45 11.08 23.52
CA ARG A 261 15.53 12.53 23.35
C ARG A 261 14.14 13.16 23.16
N ILE A 262 13.32 12.59 22.24
CA ILE A 262 12.00 13.15 21.91
C ILE A 262 11.01 12.97 23.08
N MET A 263 11.04 11.82 23.72
CA MET A 263 10.09 11.45 24.79
C MET A 263 10.52 11.96 26.18
N GLU A 264 11.72 12.55 26.29
CA GLU A 264 12.31 13.04 27.54
C GLU A 264 12.41 11.93 28.62
N ILE A 265 12.91 10.76 28.21
CA ILE A 265 13.10 9.59 29.09
C ILE A 265 14.55 9.12 29.04
N SER A 266 15.02 8.47 30.12
CA SER A 266 16.36 7.93 30.17
C SER A 266 16.58 6.81 29.13
N GLU A 267 17.69 6.88 28.37
CA GLU A 267 18.09 5.84 27.40
C GLU A 267 18.19 4.45 28.04
N ASN A 268 18.72 4.37 29.29
CA ASN A 268 18.85 3.11 30.02
C ASN A 268 17.50 2.40 30.20
N VAL A 269 16.42 3.14 30.44
CA VAL A 269 15.07 2.57 30.58
C VAL A 269 14.63 1.95 29.26
N LEU A 270 14.87 2.62 28.14
CA LEU A 270 14.49 2.13 26.81
C LEU A 270 15.35 0.93 26.38
N PHE A 271 16.65 0.93 26.67
CA PHE A 271 17.53 -0.22 26.40
C PHE A 271 17.10 -1.45 27.22
N ASN A 272 16.72 -1.26 28.47
CA ASN A 272 16.21 -2.37 29.32
C ASN A 272 14.88 -2.92 28.76
N GLU A 273 13.96 -2.06 28.32
CA GLU A 273 12.71 -2.50 27.68
C GLU A 273 12.99 -3.25 26.37
N LEU A 274 13.89 -2.73 25.52
CA LEU A 274 14.32 -3.38 24.28
C LEU A 274 14.89 -4.79 24.55
N ALA A 275 15.78 -4.92 25.55
CA ALA A 275 16.33 -6.21 25.95
C ALA A 275 15.26 -7.19 26.44
N GLN A 276 14.24 -6.71 27.16
CA GLN A 276 13.11 -7.54 27.58
C GLN A 276 12.25 -8.02 26.40
N ILE A 277 12.07 -7.18 25.37
CA ILE A 277 11.34 -7.54 24.16
C ILE A 277 12.14 -8.60 23.38
N ASP A 278 13.44 -8.37 23.15
CA ASP A 278 14.32 -9.30 22.44
C ASP A 278 14.39 -10.69 23.13
N ASN A 279 14.32 -10.76 24.45
CA ASN A 279 14.32 -12.02 25.19
C ASN A 279 12.99 -12.79 25.17
N LYS A 280 11.88 -12.15 24.72
CA LYS A 280 10.54 -12.78 24.61
C LYS A 280 10.25 -13.30 23.21
N LEU A 281 11.03 -12.90 22.22
CA LEU A 281 10.97 -13.36 20.83
C LEU A 281 11.85 -14.57 20.60
#